data_1c351d39654f3aad9a008a58e45ca276
#
_entry.id   1c351d39654f3aad9a008a58e45ca276
#
_cell.length_a   1.000
_cell.length_b   1.000
_cell.length_c   1.000
_cell.angle_alpha   90.00
_cell.angle_beta   90.00
_cell.angle_gamma   90.00
#
_symmetry.space_group_name_H-M   'P 1'
#
loop_
_entity.id
_entity.type
_entity.pdbx_description
1 polymer ?
#
loop_
_entity_poly.entity_id
_entity_poly.type
_entity_poly.pdbx_seq_one_letter_code
_entity_poly.pdbx_strand_id
1 'polypeptide(L)'
;PWEQSIELLNPGAGEREVAMIKEYHAEIARGERAAPDRPPETIFPGAIDALDRLEANGYVLAIVTSRSNRRFEDLIDNAGLAGRFVSVKTADQGPGKPNPFLLNEAMREAGVEREDTVMIGDTTYDVLTARNAGTGAVGVTWGVHPEEELRSAGAHHVTDAFEDLHDIIEGLTNEGFSA
;
A
#
# COMPACT_ATOMS: atom_id res chain seq x y z
N PRO A 1 -6.40 0.74 13.62
CA PRO A 1 -6.87 2.12 13.58
C PRO A 1 -5.66 3.06 13.65
N TRP A 2 -5.73 4.21 13.02
CA TRP A 2 -4.67 5.20 12.96
C TRP A 2 -4.15 5.64 14.34
N GLU A 3 -4.98 5.55 15.39
CA GLU A 3 -4.60 5.82 16.76
C GLU A 3 -3.48 4.89 17.27
N GLN A 4 -3.43 3.65 16.82
CA GLN A 4 -2.35 2.71 17.17
C GLN A 4 -1.04 3.09 16.46
N SER A 5 -1.13 3.70 15.28
CA SER A 5 0.03 4.18 14.54
C SER A 5 0.73 5.35 15.24
N ILE A 6 0.00 6.16 16.03
CA ILE A 6 0.61 7.27 16.77
C ILE A 6 1.63 6.77 17.80
N GLU A 7 1.31 5.71 18.52
CA GLU A 7 2.19 5.12 19.54
C GLU A 7 3.42 4.47 18.89
N LEU A 8 3.24 3.83 17.74
CA LEU A 8 4.34 3.21 16.98
C LEU A 8 5.28 4.24 16.35
N LEU A 9 4.74 5.36 15.83
CA LEU A 9 5.52 6.42 15.20
C LEU A 9 6.18 7.37 16.21
N ASN A 10 5.75 7.33 17.49
CA ASN A 10 6.28 8.17 18.55
C ASN A 10 6.65 7.31 19.77
N PRO A 11 7.60 6.38 19.65
CA PRO A 11 8.01 5.53 20.75
C PRO A 11 8.57 6.39 21.88
N GLY A 12 7.91 6.36 23.03
CA GLY A 12 8.26 7.18 24.20
C GLY A 12 7.41 8.43 24.41
N ALA A 13 6.45 8.72 23.54
CA ALA A 13 5.46 9.77 23.79
C ALA A 13 4.58 9.38 24.98
N GLY A 14 4.43 10.30 25.93
CA GLY A 14 3.53 10.13 27.07
C GLY A 14 2.06 10.25 26.65
N GLU A 15 1.14 9.77 27.51
CA GLU A 15 -0.31 9.81 27.26
C GLU A 15 -0.82 11.19 26.84
N ARG A 16 -0.26 12.26 27.44
CA ARG A 16 -0.63 13.64 27.12
C ARG A 16 -0.22 14.03 25.70
N GLU A 17 0.94 13.62 25.24
CA GLU A 17 1.44 13.90 23.89
C GLU A 17 0.65 13.13 22.85
N VAL A 18 0.35 11.86 23.11
CA VAL A 18 -0.53 11.03 22.27
C VAL A 18 -1.92 11.67 22.17
N ALA A 19 -2.48 12.16 23.29
CA ALA A 19 -3.78 12.84 23.27
C ALA A 19 -3.75 14.14 22.43
N MET A 20 -2.67 14.92 22.54
CA MET A 20 -2.49 16.14 21.71
C MET A 20 -2.39 15.83 20.22
N ILE A 21 -1.67 14.78 19.84
CA ILE A 21 -1.56 14.34 18.44
C ILE A 21 -2.93 13.90 17.92
N LYS A 22 -3.69 13.12 18.69
CA LYS A 22 -5.05 12.68 18.34
C LYS A 22 -5.98 13.87 18.12
N GLU A 23 -5.97 14.84 19.03
CA GLU A 23 -6.80 16.04 18.90
C GLU A 23 -6.42 16.89 17.69
N TYR A 24 -5.12 17.10 17.44
CA TYR A 24 -4.62 17.78 16.25
C TYR A 24 -5.16 17.17 14.95
N HIS A 25 -5.12 15.83 14.84
CA HIS A 25 -5.67 15.15 13.67
C HIS A 25 -7.20 15.24 13.59
N ALA A 26 -7.87 15.19 14.73
CA ALA A 26 -9.32 15.37 14.79
C ALA A 26 -9.76 16.77 14.37
N GLU A 27 -9.04 17.82 14.79
CA GLU A 27 -9.28 19.22 14.36
C GLU A 27 -9.17 19.37 12.83
N ILE A 28 -8.13 18.75 12.23
CA ILE A 28 -7.97 18.75 10.78
C ILE A 28 -9.12 18.01 10.10
N ALA A 29 -9.52 16.85 10.61
CA ALA A 29 -10.61 16.06 10.04
C ALA A 29 -11.97 16.79 10.13
N ARG A 30 -12.20 17.59 11.18
CA ARG A 30 -13.41 18.43 11.33
C ARG A 30 -13.34 19.74 10.53
N GLY A 31 -12.21 20.05 9.89
CA GLY A 31 -11.98 21.31 9.17
C GLY A 31 -11.79 22.53 10.09
N GLU A 32 -11.58 22.33 11.38
CA GLU A 32 -11.33 23.37 12.38
C GLU A 32 -9.89 23.88 12.33
N ARG A 33 -9.00 23.10 11.76
CA ARG A 33 -7.57 23.43 11.52
C ARG A 33 -7.19 23.11 10.08
N ALA A 34 -6.45 24.01 9.47
CA ALA A 34 -5.85 23.73 8.15
C ALA A 34 -4.85 22.57 8.24
N ALA A 35 -4.93 21.64 7.32
CA ALA A 35 -3.89 20.65 7.16
C ALA A 35 -2.56 21.33 6.80
N PRO A 36 -1.40 20.82 7.27
CA PRO A 36 -0.11 21.37 6.86
C PRO A 36 0.00 21.40 5.34
N ASP A 37 0.59 22.48 4.83
CA ASP A 37 0.92 22.60 3.41
C ASP A 37 1.90 21.46 3.07
N ARG A 38 1.46 20.54 2.21
CA ARG A 38 2.29 19.42 1.76
C ARG A 38 2.63 19.62 0.31
N PRO A 39 3.86 19.32 -0.12
CA PRO A 39 4.17 19.32 -1.53
C PRO A 39 3.20 18.38 -2.26
N PRO A 40 2.87 18.69 -3.53
CA PRO A 40 2.04 17.81 -4.33
C PRO A 40 2.68 16.41 -4.37
N GLU A 41 1.84 15.39 -4.18
CA GLU A 41 2.29 14.02 -4.29
C GLU A 41 2.64 13.73 -5.75
N THR A 42 3.81 13.14 -5.97
CA THR A 42 4.33 12.81 -7.29
C THR A 42 4.45 11.31 -7.45
N ILE A 43 4.31 10.84 -8.68
CA ILE A 43 4.58 9.45 -9.03
C ILE A 43 6.09 9.25 -9.11
N PHE A 44 6.58 8.16 -8.55
CA PHE A 44 8.00 7.79 -8.64
C PHE A 44 8.41 7.62 -10.12
N PRO A 45 9.61 8.08 -10.51
CA PRO A 45 10.16 7.78 -11.83
C PRO A 45 10.18 6.27 -12.09
N GLY A 46 9.75 5.84 -13.28
CA GLY A 46 9.68 4.43 -13.66
C GLY A 46 8.37 3.70 -13.27
N ALA A 47 7.56 4.29 -12.37
CA ALA A 47 6.32 3.64 -11.95
C ALA A 47 5.31 3.47 -13.10
N ILE A 48 5.16 4.47 -13.97
CA ILE A 48 4.25 4.40 -15.11
C ILE A 48 4.69 3.32 -16.08
N ASP A 49 5.99 3.26 -16.41
CA ASP A 49 6.55 2.26 -17.32
C ASP A 49 6.37 0.84 -16.76
N ALA A 50 6.52 0.67 -15.43
CA ALA A 50 6.27 -0.61 -14.78
C ALA A 50 4.79 -1.03 -14.87
N LEU A 51 3.85 -0.10 -14.62
CA LEU A 51 2.41 -0.37 -14.80
C LEU A 51 2.08 -0.73 -16.25
N ASP A 52 2.62 0.00 -17.23
CA ASP A 52 2.42 -0.26 -18.66
C ASP A 52 2.94 -1.66 -19.04
N ARG A 53 4.11 -2.04 -18.54
CA ARG A 53 4.69 -3.37 -18.77
C ARG A 53 3.83 -4.48 -18.17
N LEU A 54 3.31 -4.31 -16.96
CA LEU A 54 2.43 -5.28 -16.32
C LEU A 54 1.13 -5.47 -17.10
N GLU A 55 0.45 -4.37 -17.48
CA GLU A 55 -0.78 -4.43 -18.29
C GLU A 55 -0.54 -5.09 -19.66
N ALA A 56 0.57 -4.74 -20.33
CA ALA A 56 0.92 -5.34 -21.62
C ALA A 56 1.16 -6.86 -21.54
N ASN A 57 1.53 -7.37 -20.37
CA ASN A 57 1.70 -8.81 -20.09
C ASN A 57 0.43 -9.46 -19.48
N GLY A 58 -0.70 -8.75 -19.47
CA GLY A 58 -2.00 -9.30 -19.09
C GLY A 58 -2.30 -9.29 -17.58
N TYR A 59 -1.49 -8.64 -16.77
CA TYR A 59 -1.78 -8.46 -15.35
C TYR A 59 -2.91 -7.45 -15.15
N VAL A 60 -3.83 -7.76 -14.22
CA VAL A 60 -4.86 -6.84 -13.74
C VAL A 60 -4.32 -6.07 -12.55
N LEU A 61 -4.52 -4.76 -12.55
CA LEU A 61 -4.00 -3.87 -11.53
C LEU A 61 -5.09 -3.49 -10.53
N ALA A 62 -4.75 -3.52 -9.24
CA ALA A 62 -5.61 -3.04 -8.16
C ALA A 62 -4.81 -2.23 -7.15
N ILE A 63 -5.51 -1.39 -6.37
CA ILE A 63 -4.91 -0.58 -5.31
C ILE A 63 -5.51 -0.94 -3.95
N VAL A 64 -4.64 -1.12 -2.95
CA VAL A 64 -5.02 -1.18 -1.53
C VAL A 64 -4.18 -0.14 -0.78
N THR A 65 -4.80 0.94 -0.31
CA THR A 65 -4.09 2.08 0.27
C THR A 65 -4.60 2.46 1.66
N SER A 66 -3.70 2.98 2.51
CA SER A 66 -4.05 3.61 3.78
C SER A 66 -4.51 5.07 3.63
N ARG A 67 -4.58 5.59 2.40
CA ARG A 67 -5.14 6.91 2.11
C ARG A 67 -6.65 6.89 2.16
N SER A 68 -7.27 8.04 2.49
CA SER A 68 -8.71 8.23 2.28
C SER A 68 -9.04 8.34 0.79
N ASN A 69 -10.30 8.05 0.44
CA ASN A 69 -10.77 8.06 -0.94
C ASN A 69 -10.47 9.39 -1.64
N ARG A 70 -10.82 10.51 -1.01
CA ARG A 70 -10.59 11.86 -1.57
C ARG A 70 -9.14 12.12 -1.94
N ARG A 71 -8.20 11.76 -1.04
CA ARG A 71 -6.77 11.99 -1.27
C ARG A 71 -6.21 11.09 -2.37
N PHE A 72 -6.79 9.92 -2.53
CA PHE A 72 -6.41 8.99 -3.57
C PHE A 72 -6.92 9.44 -4.95
N GLU A 73 -8.18 9.89 -5.04
CA GLU A 73 -8.78 10.43 -6.27
C GLU A 73 -7.95 11.61 -6.81
N ASP A 74 -7.62 12.58 -5.95
CA ASP A 74 -6.78 13.72 -6.33
C ASP A 74 -5.43 13.28 -6.92
N LEU A 75 -4.79 12.23 -6.35
CA LEU A 75 -3.54 11.70 -6.86
C LEU A 75 -3.69 11.05 -8.23
N ILE A 76 -4.68 10.17 -8.38
CA ILE A 76 -4.92 9.40 -9.61
C ILE A 76 -5.28 10.31 -10.77
N ASP A 77 -6.13 11.29 -10.55
CA ASP A 77 -6.54 12.25 -11.58
C ASP A 77 -5.35 13.11 -12.04
N ASN A 78 -4.56 13.62 -11.10
CA ASN A 78 -3.37 14.42 -11.41
C ASN A 78 -2.28 13.61 -12.12
N ALA A 79 -2.19 12.30 -11.86
CA ALA A 79 -1.22 11.41 -12.48
C ALA A 79 -1.67 10.81 -13.82
N GLY A 80 -2.93 11.05 -14.24
CA GLY A 80 -3.49 10.46 -15.46
C GLY A 80 -3.68 8.94 -15.37
N LEU A 81 -3.89 8.40 -14.17
CA LEU A 81 -4.03 6.96 -13.91
C LEU A 81 -5.48 6.51 -13.80
N ALA A 82 -6.44 7.39 -14.03
CA ALA A 82 -7.86 7.08 -13.95
C ALA A 82 -8.23 5.90 -14.90
N GLY A 83 -8.97 4.94 -14.36
CA GLY A 83 -9.45 3.78 -15.13
C GLY A 83 -8.45 2.64 -15.33
N ARG A 84 -7.21 2.74 -14.84
CA ARG A 84 -6.21 1.66 -14.94
C ARG A 84 -6.44 0.52 -13.93
N PHE A 85 -7.07 0.82 -12.81
CA PHE A 85 -7.23 -0.12 -11.71
C PHE A 85 -8.64 -0.70 -11.68
N VAL A 86 -8.76 -2.03 -11.74
CA VAL A 86 -10.04 -2.75 -11.69
C VAL A 86 -10.70 -2.67 -10.31
N SER A 87 -9.91 -2.46 -9.27
CA SER A 87 -10.36 -2.25 -7.89
C SER A 87 -9.48 -1.25 -7.17
N VAL A 88 -10.10 -0.38 -6.40
CA VAL A 88 -9.42 0.59 -5.53
C VAL A 88 -10.01 0.48 -4.13
N LYS A 89 -9.18 0.12 -3.15
CA LYS A 89 -9.55 0.02 -1.74
C LYS A 89 -8.80 1.04 -0.91
N THR A 90 -9.55 1.91 -0.26
CA THR A 90 -9.04 2.98 0.58
C THR A 90 -9.33 2.73 2.06
N ALA A 91 -8.66 3.47 2.95
CA ALA A 91 -8.82 3.32 4.39
C ALA A 91 -10.25 3.55 4.91
N ASP A 92 -11.10 4.19 4.12
CA ASP A 92 -12.49 4.49 4.48
C ASP A 92 -13.42 3.26 4.32
N GLN A 93 -12.96 2.21 3.62
CA GLN A 93 -13.79 1.08 3.19
C GLN A 93 -13.67 -0.16 4.10
N GLY A 94 -12.82 -0.13 5.10
CA GLY A 94 -12.71 -1.26 6.02
C GLY A 94 -11.53 -1.18 6.97
N PRO A 95 -11.23 -2.30 7.67
CA PRO A 95 -10.08 -2.38 8.55
C PRO A 95 -8.78 -2.13 7.79
N GLY A 96 -7.93 -1.26 8.34
CA GLY A 96 -6.63 -0.92 7.73
C GLY A 96 -5.61 -2.05 7.80
N LYS A 97 -4.56 -1.95 6.98
CA LYS A 97 -3.38 -2.83 7.02
C LYS A 97 -2.83 -2.95 8.44
N PRO A 98 -2.40 -4.12 8.89
CA PRO A 98 -2.15 -5.34 8.14
C PRO A 98 -3.37 -6.30 8.06
N ASN A 99 -4.60 -5.83 8.29
CA ASN A 99 -5.78 -6.65 8.12
C ASN A 99 -5.96 -6.98 6.62
N PRO A 100 -6.15 -8.26 6.23
CA PRO A 100 -6.23 -8.66 4.83
C PRO A 100 -7.58 -8.32 4.16
N PHE A 101 -8.55 -7.77 4.89
CA PHE A 101 -9.92 -7.55 4.42
C PHE A 101 -9.97 -6.78 3.09
N LEU A 102 -9.28 -5.63 3.01
CA LEU A 102 -9.31 -4.80 1.80
C LEU A 102 -8.63 -5.48 0.60
N LEU A 103 -7.56 -6.25 0.84
CA LEU A 103 -6.91 -7.03 -0.22
C LEU A 103 -7.82 -8.16 -0.72
N ASN A 104 -8.50 -8.87 0.19
CA ASN A 104 -9.48 -9.89 -0.18
C ASN A 104 -10.65 -9.31 -0.99
N GLU A 105 -11.14 -8.13 -0.63
CA GLU A 105 -12.18 -7.44 -1.40
C GLU A 105 -11.68 -7.01 -2.79
N ALA A 106 -10.43 -6.56 -2.89
CA ALA A 106 -9.83 -6.22 -4.18
C ALA A 106 -9.70 -7.44 -5.09
N MET A 107 -9.22 -8.57 -4.56
CA MET A 107 -9.16 -9.85 -5.30
C MET A 107 -10.54 -10.32 -5.77
N ARG A 108 -11.54 -10.25 -4.89
CA ARG A 108 -12.92 -10.61 -5.23
C ARG A 108 -13.48 -9.77 -6.38
N GLU A 109 -13.22 -8.45 -6.37
CA GLU A 109 -13.66 -7.56 -7.47
C GLU A 109 -12.90 -7.79 -8.76
N ALA A 110 -11.62 -8.11 -8.67
CA ALA A 110 -10.79 -8.46 -9.82
C ALA A 110 -11.10 -9.87 -10.39
N GLY A 111 -11.78 -10.72 -9.60
CA GLY A 111 -12.08 -12.10 -10.00
C GLY A 111 -10.84 -13.00 -10.03
N VAL A 112 -9.88 -12.76 -9.13
CA VAL A 112 -8.60 -13.49 -9.06
C VAL A 112 -8.46 -14.20 -7.72
N GLU A 113 -7.71 -15.30 -7.71
CA GLU A 113 -7.40 -16.07 -6.52
C GLU A 113 -6.11 -15.54 -5.84
N ARG A 114 -5.94 -15.90 -4.57
CA ARG A 114 -4.75 -15.46 -3.80
C ARG A 114 -3.44 -16.01 -4.38
N GLU A 115 -3.48 -17.23 -4.95
CA GLU A 115 -2.34 -17.89 -5.58
C GLU A 115 -1.84 -17.15 -6.83
N ASP A 116 -2.71 -16.34 -7.46
CA ASP A 116 -2.42 -15.53 -8.65
C ASP A 116 -2.25 -14.05 -8.31
N THR A 117 -2.16 -13.70 -7.03
CA THR A 117 -2.11 -12.32 -6.56
C THR A 117 -0.79 -12.00 -5.86
N VAL A 118 -0.17 -10.90 -6.24
CA VAL A 118 1.03 -10.36 -5.59
C VAL A 118 0.74 -8.94 -5.11
N MET A 119 0.94 -8.70 -3.81
CA MET A 119 0.91 -7.35 -3.25
C MET A 119 2.32 -6.76 -3.23
N ILE A 120 2.45 -5.56 -3.77
CA ILE A 120 3.69 -4.79 -3.80
C ILE A 120 3.53 -3.60 -2.85
N GLY A 121 4.50 -3.38 -1.98
CA GLY A 121 4.42 -2.26 -1.05
C GLY A 121 5.74 -1.93 -0.38
N ASP A 122 5.81 -0.74 0.18
CA ASP A 122 7.00 -0.13 0.76
C ASP A 122 7.03 -0.17 2.30
N THR A 123 6.02 -0.81 2.90
CA THR A 123 5.94 -0.92 4.36
C THR A 123 5.79 -2.36 4.83
N THR A 124 6.20 -2.63 6.06
CA THR A 124 5.95 -3.91 6.75
C THR A 124 4.45 -4.21 6.83
N TYR A 125 3.60 -3.20 6.88
CA TYR A 125 2.14 -3.36 6.87
C TYR A 125 1.63 -3.94 5.56
N ASP A 126 2.23 -3.58 4.42
CA ASP A 126 1.90 -4.14 3.10
C ASP A 126 2.27 -5.61 3.04
N VAL A 127 3.50 -5.92 3.44
CA VAL A 127 4.01 -7.29 3.50
C VAL A 127 3.14 -8.16 4.40
N LEU A 128 2.84 -7.71 5.61
CA LEU A 128 1.97 -8.44 6.55
C LEU A 128 0.54 -8.58 6.02
N THR A 129 0.02 -7.60 5.30
CA THR A 129 -1.30 -7.71 4.65
C THR A 129 -1.32 -8.83 3.62
N ALA A 130 -0.30 -8.88 2.76
CA ALA A 130 -0.13 -9.95 1.77
C ALA A 130 -0.02 -11.33 2.44
N ARG A 131 0.86 -11.45 3.44
CA ARG A 131 1.05 -12.70 4.21
C ARG A 131 -0.24 -13.16 4.88
N ASN A 132 -0.99 -12.23 5.49
CA ASN A 132 -2.27 -12.53 6.14
C ASN A 132 -3.38 -12.92 5.16
N ALA A 133 -3.31 -12.44 3.91
CA ALA A 133 -4.21 -12.82 2.83
C ALA A 133 -3.80 -14.14 2.14
N GLY A 134 -2.56 -14.59 2.33
CA GLY A 134 -1.98 -15.75 1.65
C GLY A 134 -1.58 -15.48 0.19
N THR A 135 -1.30 -14.23 -0.15
CA THR A 135 -0.82 -13.79 -1.49
C THR A 135 0.70 -13.68 -1.54
N GLY A 136 1.26 -13.48 -2.72
CA GLY A 136 2.63 -13.04 -2.88
C GLY A 136 2.87 -11.68 -2.23
N ALA A 137 4.06 -11.47 -1.66
CA ALA A 137 4.48 -10.23 -1.01
C ALA A 137 5.81 -9.76 -1.57
N VAL A 138 5.83 -8.62 -2.25
CA VAL A 138 7.03 -7.95 -2.74
C VAL A 138 7.24 -6.65 -1.99
N GLY A 139 8.37 -6.53 -1.32
CA GLY A 139 8.82 -5.30 -0.68
C GLY A 139 9.57 -4.41 -1.69
N VAL A 140 9.40 -3.09 -1.58
CA VAL A 140 10.12 -2.13 -2.42
C VAL A 140 10.82 -1.08 -1.56
N THR A 141 12.08 -0.76 -1.90
CA THR A 141 12.95 0.05 -1.03
C THR A 141 12.98 1.54 -1.36
N TRP A 142 12.30 1.98 -2.42
CA TRP A 142 12.18 3.41 -2.74
C TRP A 142 11.13 4.16 -1.91
N GLY A 143 10.51 3.49 -0.93
CA GLY A 143 9.50 4.06 -0.04
C GLY A 143 9.96 4.25 1.40
N VAL A 144 9.19 3.77 2.36
CA VAL A 144 9.29 4.12 3.78
C VAL A 144 10.22 3.20 4.57
N HIS A 145 10.07 1.87 4.44
CA HIS A 145 10.80 0.92 5.27
C HIS A 145 12.02 0.35 4.54
N PRO A 146 13.13 0.13 5.28
CA PRO A 146 14.34 -0.45 4.72
C PRO A 146 14.14 -1.95 4.41
N GLU A 147 15.00 -2.47 3.53
CA GLU A 147 14.99 -3.86 3.08
C GLU A 147 14.94 -4.88 4.22
N GLU A 148 15.75 -4.67 5.28
CA GLU A 148 15.83 -5.57 6.42
C GLU A 148 14.47 -5.75 7.12
N GLU A 149 13.72 -4.67 7.29
CA GLU A 149 12.39 -4.70 7.92
C GLU A 149 11.38 -5.40 7.01
N LEU A 150 11.40 -5.12 5.70
CA LEU A 150 10.53 -5.77 4.72
C LEU A 150 10.75 -7.28 4.67
N ARG A 151 12.03 -7.72 4.67
CA ARG A 151 12.38 -9.15 4.74
C ARG A 151 11.95 -9.77 6.07
N SER A 152 12.18 -9.09 7.18
CA SER A 152 11.78 -9.55 8.51
C SER A 152 10.25 -9.68 8.66
N ALA A 153 9.48 -8.85 7.96
CA ALA A 153 8.02 -8.95 7.89
C ALA A 153 7.52 -10.12 7.03
N GLY A 154 8.41 -10.80 6.30
CA GLY A 154 8.11 -11.97 5.49
C GLY A 154 7.86 -11.67 4.01
N ALA A 155 8.47 -10.61 3.44
CA ALA A 155 8.47 -10.40 2.01
C ALA A 155 9.12 -11.60 1.28
N HIS A 156 8.44 -12.13 0.27
CA HIS A 156 8.99 -13.20 -0.57
C HIS A 156 10.15 -12.69 -1.43
N HIS A 157 10.05 -11.44 -1.87
CA HIS A 157 11.09 -10.73 -2.59
C HIS A 157 11.17 -9.27 -2.14
N VAL A 158 12.37 -8.66 -2.25
CA VAL A 158 12.56 -7.21 -2.05
C VAL A 158 13.41 -6.69 -3.21
N THR A 159 12.97 -5.59 -3.83
CA THR A 159 13.68 -4.94 -4.93
C THR A 159 13.82 -3.44 -4.72
N ASP A 160 14.82 -2.83 -5.36
CA ASP A 160 15.05 -1.39 -5.42
C ASP A 160 14.76 -0.80 -6.82
N ALA A 161 14.28 -1.62 -7.77
CA ALA A 161 14.07 -1.23 -9.16
C ALA A 161 12.66 -1.60 -9.68
N PHE A 162 11.99 -0.64 -10.32
CA PHE A 162 10.68 -0.85 -10.95
C PHE A 162 10.74 -1.84 -12.11
N GLU A 163 11.83 -1.86 -12.85
CA GLU A 163 12.06 -2.72 -14.00
C GLU A 163 12.08 -4.21 -13.66
N ASP A 164 12.39 -4.58 -12.43
CA ASP A 164 12.46 -5.98 -11.98
C ASP A 164 11.07 -6.54 -11.60
N LEU A 165 10.08 -5.67 -11.37
CA LEU A 165 8.77 -6.09 -10.82
C LEU A 165 8.09 -7.16 -11.68
N HIS A 166 8.13 -7.03 -13.00
CA HIS A 166 7.48 -8.00 -13.89
C HIS A 166 8.06 -9.40 -13.68
N ASP A 167 9.38 -9.54 -13.73
CA ASP A 167 10.07 -10.83 -13.69
C ASP A 167 9.94 -11.48 -12.29
N ILE A 168 9.94 -10.65 -11.24
CA ILE A 168 9.69 -11.08 -9.85
C ILE A 168 8.25 -11.62 -9.70
N ILE A 169 7.26 -10.90 -10.22
CA ILE A 169 5.85 -11.31 -10.14
C ILE A 169 5.63 -12.60 -10.91
N GLU A 170 6.16 -12.68 -12.14
CA GLU A 170 6.07 -13.89 -12.98
C GLU A 170 6.69 -15.10 -12.27
N GLY A 171 7.87 -14.93 -11.66
CA GLY A 171 8.51 -15.99 -10.87
C GLY A 171 7.64 -16.45 -9.70
N LEU A 172 7.12 -15.52 -8.91
CA LEU A 172 6.29 -15.83 -7.75
C LEU A 172 4.97 -16.52 -8.11
N THR A 173 4.29 -16.10 -9.19
CA THR A 173 3.03 -16.70 -9.61
C THR A 173 3.21 -18.09 -10.23
N ASN A 174 4.36 -18.36 -10.86
CA ASN A 174 4.67 -19.68 -11.45
C ASN A 174 5.15 -20.70 -10.41
N GLU A 175 5.91 -20.29 -9.40
CA GLU A 175 6.51 -21.18 -8.40
C GLU A 175 5.64 -21.39 -7.15
N GLY A 176 4.65 -20.53 -6.96
CA GLY A 176 3.82 -20.48 -5.76
C GLY A 176 4.54 -19.78 -4.58
N PHE A 177 3.76 -19.34 -3.62
CA PHE A 177 4.26 -18.61 -2.44
C PHE A 177 4.70 -19.59 -1.34
N SER A 178 5.82 -20.24 -1.52
CA SER A 178 6.39 -21.11 -0.48
C SER A 178 6.72 -20.29 0.78
N ALA A 179 6.31 -20.82 1.92
CA ALA A 179 6.47 -20.18 3.23
C ALA A 179 7.94 -20.12 3.65
#